data_57750111a9eb4c51d803de5f7406e362
#
_entry.id   57750111a9eb4c51d803de5f7406e362
#
_cell.length_a   1.000
_cell.length_b   1.000
_cell.length_c   1.000
_cell.angle_alpha   90.00
_cell.angle_beta   90.00
_cell.angle_gamma   90.00
#
_symmetry.space_group_name_H-M   'P 1'
#
loop_
_entity.id
_entity.type
_entity.pdbx_description
1 polymer ?
#
loop_
_entity_poly.entity_id
_entity_poly.type
_entity_poly.pdbx_seq_one_letter_code
_entity_poly.pdbx_strand_id
1 'polypeptide(L)'
;MKAYYKADLEKGEKIKMVGVVSEYPSVNLRGKYSYGHPHIFLEGDNTMPDVPDWNGVVKATLVPPTDLYLPVLPYKCGGKLHFPLCRSCAETESRVLCSHDDPEDRQLKGVWCAPEIKLAILEKSYELRQVHEVYQYQGEVSFNPETQQDGLLSGYVRCFMALKIQASGWPEGCDSEKAKEDYMADVLKYDGIIIDPTKVTKNPALRQLSKLMLNSFWGEFGEKTLRPKTEFVYNYGELMQMIIDPRKIVQNLLPLSDACLQVTWKPVSDSEESLPTSSLLHAALTTCHGRVQLYRYLDLVGDRAVYCDTDSVAYISRPGEPDLPLGTHLGDLSDQIGEDFGPASSLNFLLGGPKNYGFKVAVGGDPAKVKVTIKVRGITINKSCDHLVTFDNLKAMVMGETDPLTIPIPRQIARIPGWRVVTRDTSKVWQVKNTKRRRISRGDTVPHGYNKWYMAEQQDHEILEELDTLFNE
;
A
#
# COMPACT_ATOMS: atom_id res chain seq x y z
N MET A 1 14.80 6.44 -0.17
CA MET A 1 13.84 6.92 0.85
C MET A 1 14.61 7.31 2.10
N LYS A 2 14.06 8.18 2.95
CA LYS A 2 14.82 8.78 4.05
C LYS A 2 14.20 8.46 5.40
N ALA A 3 15.03 7.96 6.35
CA ALA A 3 14.58 7.74 7.73
C ALA A 3 14.42 9.07 8.49
N TYR A 4 15.25 10.06 8.15
CA TYR A 4 15.13 11.44 8.63
C TYR A 4 15.48 12.41 7.50
N TYR A 5 14.71 13.48 7.38
CA TYR A 5 15.03 14.60 6.51
C TYR A 5 14.59 15.92 7.11
N LYS A 6 15.43 16.93 7.00
CA LYS A 6 15.13 18.33 7.34
C LYS A 6 15.28 19.15 6.06
N ALA A 7 14.21 19.84 5.66
CA ALA A 7 14.22 20.69 4.48
C ALA A 7 15.19 21.88 4.67
N ASP A 8 16.01 22.14 3.69
CA ASP A 8 16.89 23.30 3.62
C ASP A 8 16.09 24.52 3.10
N LEU A 9 15.57 25.29 4.07
CA LEU A 9 14.74 26.47 3.75
C LEU A 9 15.52 27.58 3.05
N GLU A 10 16.83 27.68 3.25
CA GLU A 10 17.68 28.67 2.59
C GLU A 10 17.80 28.37 1.09
N LYS A 11 17.82 27.08 0.72
CA LYS A 11 17.75 26.61 -0.66
C LYS A 11 16.32 26.54 -1.22
N GLY A 12 15.31 26.91 -0.44
CA GLY A 12 13.90 26.88 -0.84
C GLY A 12 13.29 25.48 -0.87
N GLU A 13 13.92 24.48 -0.23
CA GLU A 13 13.37 23.13 -0.18
C GLU A 13 12.11 23.06 0.67
N LYS A 14 11.20 22.15 0.27
CA LYS A 14 9.99 21.81 1.02
C LYS A 14 9.76 20.31 0.95
N ILE A 15 9.18 19.73 1.99
CA ILE A 15 8.69 18.34 1.92
C ILE A 15 7.21 18.42 1.58
N LYS A 16 6.81 17.82 0.47
CA LYS A 16 5.41 17.67 0.05
C LYS A 16 4.94 16.25 0.32
N MET A 17 3.67 16.10 0.64
CA MET A 17 3.00 14.82 0.77
C MET A 17 1.74 14.84 -0.06
N VAL A 18 1.70 13.99 -1.07
CA VAL A 18 0.59 13.89 -2.01
C VAL A 18 -0.03 12.51 -1.92
N GLY A 19 -1.33 12.44 -2.16
CA GLY A 19 -2.08 11.19 -2.18
C GLY A 19 -2.93 11.05 -3.42
N VAL A 20 -3.06 9.82 -3.93
CA VAL A 20 -3.90 9.53 -5.09
C VAL A 20 -5.36 9.65 -4.72
N VAL A 21 -6.09 10.48 -5.45
CA VAL A 21 -7.53 10.67 -5.26
C VAL A 21 -8.27 9.38 -5.55
N SER A 22 -8.71 8.68 -4.50
CA SER A 22 -9.44 7.41 -4.59
C SER A 22 -8.72 6.37 -5.47
N GLU A 23 -7.49 5.97 -5.11
CA GLU A 23 -6.62 5.11 -5.90
C GLU A 23 -7.31 3.82 -6.37
N TYR A 24 -7.81 2.98 -5.45
CA TYR A 24 -8.46 1.73 -5.85
C TYR A 24 -9.70 1.94 -6.74
N PRO A 25 -10.60 2.89 -6.47
CA PRO A 25 -11.63 3.25 -7.42
C PRO A 25 -11.10 3.68 -8.78
N SER A 26 -10.02 4.46 -8.82
CA SER A 26 -9.43 4.94 -10.08
C SER A 26 -8.86 3.79 -10.92
N VAL A 27 -8.09 2.89 -10.31
CA VAL A 27 -7.54 1.73 -11.01
C VAL A 27 -8.61 0.71 -11.39
N ASN A 28 -9.67 0.56 -10.59
CA ASN A 28 -10.81 -0.28 -10.93
C ASN A 28 -11.66 0.30 -12.05
N LEU A 29 -11.67 1.63 -12.20
CA LEU A 29 -12.35 2.28 -13.33
C LEU A 29 -11.54 2.14 -14.61
N ARG A 30 -10.24 2.50 -14.58
CA ARG A 30 -9.41 2.71 -15.77
C ARG A 30 -8.40 1.61 -16.06
N GLY A 31 -8.14 0.73 -15.08
CA GLY A 31 -7.20 -0.38 -15.23
C GLY A 31 -7.62 -1.34 -16.33
N LYS A 32 -6.63 -1.95 -16.98
CA LYS A 32 -6.85 -3.02 -17.93
C LYS A 32 -7.03 -4.33 -17.19
N TYR A 33 -8.21 -4.92 -17.33
CA TYR A 33 -8.55 -6.18 -16.69
C TYR A 33 -8.67 -7.29 -17.71
N SER A 34 -7.92 -8.36 -17.50
CA SER A 34 -7.96 -9.54 -18.34
C SER A 34 -9.30 -10.28 -18.21
N TYR A 35 -9.80 -10.83 -19.32
CA TYR A 35 -11.05 -11.62 -19.34
C TYR A 35 -10.89 -12.93 -20.07
N GLY A 36 -11.87 -13.82 -19.90
CA GLY A 36 -11.90 -15.16 -20.50
C GLY A 36 -11.16 -16.19 -19.65
N HIS A 37 -10.88 -17.34 -20.23
CA HIS A 37 -10.07 -18.39 -19.62
C HIS A 37 -8.63 -18.27 -20.14
N PRO A 38 -7.61 -18.48 -19.26
CA PRO A 38 -6.25 -18.42 -19.71
C PRO A 38 -5.84 -19.66 -20.51
N HIS A 39 -5.02 -19.46 -21.53
CA HIS A 39 -4.14 -20.50 -22.03
C HIS A 39 -2.90 -20.54 -21.14
N ILE A 40 -2.48 -21.73 -20.72
CA ILE A 40 -1.33 -21.91 -19.83
C ILE A 40 -0.16 -22.41 -20.67
N PHE A 41 0.85 -21.55 -20.82
CA PHE A 41 2.12 -21.91 -21.43
C PHE A 41 3.08 -22.37 -20.34
N LEU A 42 3.74 -23.48 -20.57
CA LEU A 42 4.76 -24.04 -19.69
C LEU A 42 6.16 -23.75 -20.27
N GLU A 43 7.16 -23.92 -19.41
CA GLU A 43 8.55 -23.78 -19.80
C GLU A 43 8.89 -24.67 -21.02
N GLY A 44 9.56 -24.07 -22.02
CA GLY A 44 9.94 -24.74 -23.27
C GLY A 44 8.85 -24.78 -24.35
N ASP A 45 7.68 -24.18 -24.12
CA ASP A 45 6.65 -24.03 -25.14
C ASP A 45 7.08 -22.97 -26.18
N ASN A 46 7.33 -23.41 -27.38
CA ASN A 46 7.78 -22.54 -28.48
C ASN A 46 6.70 -21.59 -29.01
N THR A 47 5.46 -21.75 -28.57
CA THR A 47 4.33 -20.87 -28.93
C THR A 47 4.02 -19.83 -27.87
N MET A 48 4.82 -19.79 -26.80
CA MET A 48 4.69 -18.79 -25.72
C MET A 48 4.83 -17.38 -26.30
N PRO A 49 3.92 -16.44 -25.96
CA PRO A 49 4.02 -15.07 -26.43
C PRO A 49 5.26 -14.36 -25.87
N ASP A 50 5.76 -13.38 -26.59
CA ASP A 50 6.85 -12.53 -26.14
C ASP A 50 6.43 -11.63 -24.97
N VAL A 51 7.42 -11.14 -24.20
CA VAL A 51 7.18 -10.33 -22.99
C VAL A 51 6.22 -9.16 -23.21
N PRO A 52 6.27 -8.36 -24.30
CA PRO A 52 5.33 -7.27 -24.53
C PRO A 52 3.87 -7.70 -24.62
N ASP A 53 3.62 -8.94 -25.10
CA ASP A 53 2.29 -9.46 -25.36
C ASP A 53 1.67 -10.21 -24.17
N TRP A 54 2.39 -10.36 -23.08
CA TRP A 54 1.86 -11.02 -21.88
C TRP A 54 0.62 -10.31 -21.35
N ASN A 55 -0.43 -11.09 -21.06
CA ASN A 55 -1.67 -10.63 -20.50
C ASN A 55 -2.17 -11.62 -19.41
N GLY A 56 -2.09 -11.22 -18.15
CA GLY A 56 -2.51 -12.02 -17.02
C GLY A 56 -1.42 -12.17 -15.97
N VAL A 57 -0.96 -13.42 -15.73
CA VAL A 57 -0.04 -13.74 -14.62
C VAL A 57 1.12 -14.57 -15.11
N VAL A 58 2.32 -14.24 -14.67
CA VAL A 58 3.57 -14.90 -15.08
C VAL A 58 4.33 -15.38 -13.85
N LYS A 59 4.74 -16.64 -13.87
CA LYS A 59 5.69 -17.23 -12.91
C LYS A 59 7.06 -17.30 -13.57
N ALA A 60 8.00 -16.55 -13.02
CA ALA A 60 9.32 -16.41 -13.62
C ALA A 60 10.43 -16.32 -12.57
N THR A 61 11.66 -16.42 -13.05
CA THR A 61 12.88 -16.10 -12.32
C THR A 61 13.56 -14.92 -12.99
N LEU A 62 13.81 -13.86 -12.21
CA LEU A 62 14.40 -12.61 -12.68
C LEU A 62 15.58 -12.21 -11.80
N VAL A 63 16.58 -11.58 -12.40
CA VAL A 63 17.69 -10.95 -11.68
C VAL A 63 17.50 -9.44 -11.74
N PRO A 64 17.30 -8.76 -10.59
CA PRO A 64 17.20 -7.32 -10.54
C PRO A 64 18.57 -6.65 -10.85
N PRO A 65 18.57 -5.42 -11.39
CA PRO A 65 19.80 -4.63 -11.49
C PRO A 65 20.36 -4.31 -10.09
N THR A 66 21.61 -3.87 -10.02
CA THR A 66 22.28 -3.61 -8.72
C THR A 66 22.10 -2.19 -8.21
N ASP A 67 21.71 -1.26 -9.06
CA ASP A 67 21.74 0.19 -8.83
C ASP A 67 20.38 0.89 -8.93
N LEU A 68 19.30 0.13 -8.94
CA LEU A 68 17.95 0.68 -9.00
C LEU A 68 17.48 1.14 -7.60
N TYR A 69 17.46 2.45 -7.36
CA TYR A 69 17.09 3.04 -6.06
C TYR A 69 15.64 2.72 -5.63
N LEU A 70 14.73 2.63 -6.59
CA LEU A 70 13.32 2.30 -6.40
C LEU A 70 12.99 1.02 -7.19
N PRO A 71 13.05 -0.17 -6.55
CA PRO A 71 12.73 -1.43 -7.22
C PRO A 71 11.23 -1.56 -7.53
N VAL A 72 10.91 -2.29 -8.62
CA VAL A 72 9.53 -2.46 -9.12
C VAL A 72 8.83 -3.65 -8.47
N LEU A 73 9.50 -4.81 -8.49
CA LEU A 73 8.81 -6.07 -8.20
C LEU A 73 8.66 -6.34 -6.70
N PRO A 74 7.43 -6.63 -6.26
CA PRO A 74 7.19 -7.11 -4.91
C PRO A 74 7.74 -8.53 -4.73
N TYR A 75 8.40 -8.77 -3.60
CA TYR A 75 8.89 -10.07 -3.20
C TYR A 75 8.52 -10.36 -1.75
N LYS A 76 7.89 -11.51 -1.51
CA LYS A 76 7.45 -11.90 -0.17
C LYS A 76 8.47 -12.83 0.47
N CYS A 77 9.12 -12.37 1.54
CA CYS A 77 9.99 -13.19 2.38
C CYS A 77 9.79 -12.84 3.86
N GLY A 78 10.04 -13.80 4.75
CA GLY A 78 9.87 -13.62 6.19
C GLY A 78 8.48 -13.11 6.61
N GLY A 79 7.43 -13.43 5.85
CA GLY A 79 6.06 -12.95 6.08
C GLY A 79 5.84 -11.47 5.77
N LYS A 80 6.82 -10.77 5.19
CA LYS A 80 6.77 -9.36 4.82
C LYS A 80 6.85 -9.19 3.30
N LEU A 81 6.25 -8.12 2.79
CA LEU A 81 6.41 -7.69 1.41
C LEU A 81 7.61 -6.75 1.31
N HIS A 82 8.58 -7.12 0.51
CA HIS A 82 9.78 -6.35 0.20
C HIS A 82 9.78 -5.91 -1.27
N PHE A 83 10.71 -5.01 -1.61
CA PHE A 83 11.07 -4.64 -2.98
C PHE A 83 12.61 -4.67 -3.06
N PRO A 84 13.21 -5.86 -3.13
CA PRO A 84 14.66 -6.01 -3.09
C PRO A 84 15.28 -6.03 -4.48
N LEU A 85 16.61 -5.86 -4.50
CA LEU A 85 17.47 -6.11 -5.65
C LEU A 85 18.35 -7.38 -5.46
N CYS A 86 18.23 -8.04 -4.31
CA CYS A 86 18.91 -9.28 -4.00
C CYS A 86 18.06 -10.10 -3.03
N ARG A 87 17.77 -11.35 -3.39
CA ARG A 87 17.01 -12.29 -2.57
C ARG A 87 17.70 -12.55 -1.23
N SER A 88 18.97 -12.95 -1.27
CA SER A 88 19.74 -13.33 -0.08
C SER A 88 19.83 -12.16 0.93
N CYS A 89 20.04 -10.92 0.46
CA CYS A 89 20.03 -9.75 1.31
C CYS A 89 18.65 -9.46 1.92
N ALA A 90 17.56 -9.73 1.20
CA ALA A 90 16.20 -9.51 1.71
C ALA A 90 15.82 -10.56 2.76
N GLU A 91 16.15 -11.82 2.53
CA GLU A 91 15.85 -12.94 3.43
C GLU A 91 16.60 -12.82 4.77
N THR A 92 17.83 -12.33 4.74
CA THR A 92 18.64 -12.08 5.94
C THR A 92 18.44 -10.71 6.57
N GLU A 93 17.59 -9.84 5.97
CA GLU A 93 17.44 -8.42 6.36
C GLU A 93 18.80 -7.72 6.50
N SER A 94 19.71 -7.97 5.53
CA SER A 94 21.11 -7.54 5.56
C SER A 94 21.25 -6.03 5.79
N ARG A 95 22.12 -5.66 6.72
CA ARG A 95 22.45 -4.27 7.05
C ARG A 95 23.78 -3.80 6.44
N VAL A 96 24.50 -4.70 5.78
CA VAL A 96 25.78 -4.42 5.14
C VAL A 96 25.62 -4.29 3.63
N LEU A 97 26.65 -3.77 2.97
CA LEU A 97 26.70 -3.70 1.51
C LEU A 97 26.52 -5.11 0.91
N CYS A 98 25.80 -5.18 -0.19
CA CYS A 98 25.59 -6.45 -0.89
C CYS A 98 26.89 -6.89 -1.56
N SER A 99 27.37 -8.08 -1.21
CA SER A 99 28.54 -8.73 -1.81
C SER A 99 28.18 -9.91 -2.70
N HIS A 100 26.88 -10.10 -2.98
CA HIS A 100 26.41 -11.19 -3.83
C HIS A 100 26.53 -10.80 -5.30
N ASP A 101 27.53 -11.36 -5.99
CA ASP A 101 27.75 -11.15 -7.43
C ASP A 101 27.11 -12.27 -8.26
N ASP A 102 26.89 -13.45 -7.65
CA ASP A 102 26.23 -14.57 -8.32
C ASP A 102 24.73 -14.24 -8.57
N PRO A 103 24.26 -14.34 -9.82
CA PRO A 103 22.85 -14.22 -10.15
C PRO A 103 21.94 -15.15 -9.33
N GLU A 104 22.37 -16.35 -8.94
CA GLU A 104 21.58 -17.28 -8.14
C GLU A 104 21.26 -16.76 -6.75
N ASP A 105 22.16 -16.02 -6.13
CA ASP A 105 21.92 -15.38 -4.83
C ASP A 105 20.98 -14.19 -4.94
N ARG A 106 21.02 -13.49 -6.07
CA ARG A 106 20.27 -12.26 -6.30
C ARG A 106 18.87 -12.50 -6.85
N GLN A 107 18.69 -13.57 -7.62
CA GLN A 107 17.46 -13.84 -8.37
C GLN A 107 16.23 -13.89 -7.51
N LEU A 108 15.15 -13.33 -8.04
CA LEU A 108 13.81 -13.39 -7.48
C LEU A 108 12.98 -14.41 -8.27
N LYS A 109 12.51 -15.44 -7.59
CA LYS A 109 11.54 -16.40 -8.15
C LYS A 109 10.17 -16.08 -7.60
N GLY A 110 9.19 -15.80 -8.46
CA GLY A 110 7.87 -15.37 -8.00
C GLY A 110 6.79 -15.46 -9.07
N VAL A 111 5.62 -14.98 -8.70
CA VAL A 111 4.47 -14.85 -9.58
C VAL A 111 4.05 -13.38 -9.57
N TRP A 112 3.98 -12.78 -10.75
CA TRP A 112 3.65 -11.36 -10.92
C TRP A 112 2.59 -11.17 -11.99
N CYS A 113 1.81 -10.10 -11.87
CA CYS A 113 0.91 -9.70 -12.94
C CYS A 113 1.68 -9.11 -14.12
N ALA A 114 1.18 -9.32 -15.34
CA ALA A 114 1.82 -8.86 -16.56
C ALA A 114 2.22 -7.36 -16.55
N PRO A 115 1.41 -6.40 -16.05
CA PRO A 115 1.81 -5.00 -16.06
C PRO A 115 3.08 -4.70 -15.25
N GLU A 116 3.25 -5.31 -14.06
CA GLU A 116 4.41 -5.03 -13.22
C GLU A 116 5.69 -5.75 -13.69
N ILE A 117 5.57 -6.99 -14.18
CA ILE A 117 6.74 -7.73 -14.70
C ILE A 117 7.23 -7.15 -16.04
N LYS A 118 6.31 -6.71 -16.92
CA LYS A 118 6.68 -5.99 -18.15
C LYS A 118 7.41 -4.69 -17.83
N LEU A 119 6.92 -3.90 -16.88
CA LEU A 119 7.59 -2.68 -16.42
C LEU A 119 9.02 -2.97 -15.93
N ALA A 120 9.19 -4.04 -15.15
CA ALA A 120 10.49 -4.43 -14.61
C ALA A 120 11.49 -4.82 -15.73
N ILE A 121 11.06 -5.67 -16.68
CA ILE A 121 11.92 -6.19 -17.75
C ILE A 121 12.19 -5.11 -18.80
N LEU A 122 11.15 -4.47 -19.32
CA LEU A 122 11.25 -3.60 -20.49
C LEU A 122 11.78 -2.20 -20.17
N GLU A 123 11.51 -1.70 -18.92
CA GLU A 123 11.85 -0.31 -18.59
C GLU A 123 12.89 -0.19 -17.45
N LYS A 124 13.07 -1.23 -16.62
CA LYS A 124 13.92 -1.15 -15.43
C LYS A 124 15.03 -2.19 -15.36
N SER A 125 15.39 -2.75 -16.52
CA SER A 125 16.57 -3.60 -16.71
C SER A 125 16.61 -4.85 -15.81
N TYR A 126 15.45 -5.42 -15.45
CA TYR A 126 15.44 -6.74 -14.84
C TYR A 126 15.75 -7.79 -15.90
N GLU A 127 16.72 -8.65 -15.63
CA GLU A 127 17.10 -9.74 -16.53
C GLU A 127 16.16 -10.93 -16.34
N LEU A 128 15.46 -11.34 -17.40
CA LEU A 128 14.63 -12.54 -17.40
C LEU A 128 15.51 -13.77 -17.57
N ARG A 129 15.62 -14.60 -16.53
CA ARG A 129 16.41 -15.83 -16.54
C ARG A 129 15.61 -17.03 -17.02
N GLN A 130 14.36 -17.14 -16.53
CA GLN A 130 13.53 -18.30 -16.82
C GLN A 130 12.05 -17.93 -16.70
N VAL A 131 11.25 -18.40 -17.65
CA VAL A 131 9.80 -18.38 -17.57
C VAL A 131 9.35 -19.80 -17.22
N HIS A 132 8.64 -19.95 -16.12
CA HIS A 132 8.13 -21.23 -15.67
C HIS A 132 6.71 -21.49 -16.20
N GLU A 133 5.85 -20.48 -16.09
CA GLU A 133 4.45 -20.57 -16.47
C GLU A 133 3.94 -19.18 -16.89
N VAL A 134 3.15 -19.12 -17.98
CA VAL A 134 2.40 -17.92 -18.37
C VAL A 134 0.93 -18.28 -18.45
N TYR A 135 0.12 -17.63 -17.65
CA TYR A 135 -1.34 -17.68 -17.73
C TYR A 135 -1.79 -16.53 -18.62
N GLN A 136 -1.90 -16.82 -19.92
CA GLN A 136 -2.24 -15.85 -20.98
C GLN A 136 -3.74 -15.80 -21.18
N TYR A 137 -4.37 -14.68 -20.87
CA TYR A 137 -5.81 -14.48 -21.05
C TYR A 137 -6.17 -14.02 -22.45
N GLN A 138 -7.44 -14.21 -22.83
CA GLN A 138 -7.94 -13.96 -24.20
C GLN A 138 -7.85 -12.49 -24.62
N GLY A 139 -8.06 -11.57 -23.69
CA GLY A 139 -8.00 -10.14 -23.95
C GLY A 139 -8.07 -9.31 -22.69
N GLU A 140 -7.97 -8.00 -22.88
CA GLU A 140 -8.09 -7.00 -21.81
C GLU A 140 -9.22 -6.03 -22.13
N VAL A 141 -9.88 -5.53 -21.09
CA VAL A 141 -10.91 -4.50 -21.19
C VAL A 141 -10.63 -3.40 -20.16
N SER A 142 -10.81 -2.16 -20.58
CA SER A 142 -10.72 -0.97 -19.72
C SER A 142 -11.81 0.04 -20.08
N PHE A 143 -12.15 0.92 -19.15
CA PHE A 143 -13.03 2.04 -19.44
C PHE A 143 -12.35 3.02 -20.40
N ASN A 144 -13.07 3.41 -21.43
CA ASN A 144 -12.63 4.45 -22.36
C ASN A 144 -13.48 5.74 -22.14
N PRO A 145 -12.90 6.82 -21.61
CA PRO A 145 -13.64 8.04 -21.34
C PRO A 145 -14.14 8.77 -22.61
N GLU A 146 -13.49 8.58 -23.76
CA GLU A 146 -13.89 9.24 -25.03
C GLU A 146 -15.13 8.58 -25.62
N THR A 147 -15.15 7.25 -25.67
CA THR A 147 -16.27 6.48 -26.23
C THR A 147 -17.31 6.10 -25.18
N GLN A 148 -17.04 6.30 -23.90
CA GLN A 148 -17.84 5.87 -22.75
C GLN A 148 -18.04 4.34 -22.71
N GLN A 149 -17.16 3.59 -23.38
CA GLN A 149 -17.19 2.13 -23.35
C GLN A 149 -16.81 1.63 -21.96
N ASP A 150 -17.62 0.75 -21.39
CA ASP A 150 -17.38 0.20 -20.06
C ASP A 150 -16.17 -0.76 -20.02
N GLY A 151 -15.39 -0.62 -18.95
CA GLY A 151 -14.45 -1.63 -18.50
C GLY A 151 -15.12 -2.67 -17.59
N LEU A 152 -14.38 -3.67 -17.17
CA LEU A 152 -14.90 -4.79 -16.36
C LEU A 152 -15.59 -4.34 -15.06
N LEU A 153 -15.00 -3.38 -14.35
CA LEU A 153 -15.46 -2.92 -13.02
C LEU A 153 -16.03 -1.51 -13.06
N SER A 154 -16.02 -0.85 -14.22
CA SER A 154 -16.35 0.57 -14.38
C SER A 154 -17.79 0.90 -14.00
N GLY A 155 -18.76 0.06 -14.36
CA GLY A 155 -20.17 0.28 -14.01
C GLY A 155 -20.40 0.32 -12.50
N TYR A 156 -19.77 -0.58 -11.75
CA TYR A 156 -19.82 -0.57 -10.28
C TYR A 156 -19.18 0.69 -9.71
N VAL A 157 -17.97 1.02 -10.16
CA VAL A 157 -17.23 2.19 -9.66
C VAL A 157 -18.00 3.47 -9.94
N ARG A 158 -18.51 3.68 -11.16
CA ARG A 158 -19.28 4.86 -11.54
C ARG A 158 -20.55 5.02 -10.69
N CYS A 159 -21.26 3.93 -10.44
CA CYS A 159 -22.46 3.95 -9.59
C CYS A 159 -22.15 4.46 -8.17
N PHE A 160 -21.19 3.84 -7.48
CA PHE A 160 -20.86 4.23 -6.10
C PHE A 160 -20.10 5.54 -6.00
N MET A 161 -19.35 5.92 -7.03
CA MET A 161 -18.74 7.26 -7.10
C MET A 161 -19.79 8.36 -7.28
N ALA A 162 -20.81 8.17 -8.12
CA ALA A 162 -21.93 9.10 -8.23
C ALA A 162 -22.62 9.31 -6.88
N LEU A 163 -22.90 8.22 -6.15
CA LEU A 163 -23.48 8.29 -4.80
C LEU A 163 -22.56 9.03 -3.81
N LYS A 164 -21.25 8.76 -3.85
CA LYS A 164 -20.26 9.43 -2.99
C LYS A 164 -20.19 10.93 -3.27
N ILE A 165 -20.18 11.35 -4.54
CA ILE A 165 -20.13 12.74 -4.97
C ILE A 165 -21.41 13.44 -4.56
N GLN A 166 -22.60 12.90 -4.88
CA GLN A 166 -23.88 13.46 -4.53
C GLN A 166 -24.03 13.61 -3.01
N ALA A 167 -23.59 12.62 -2.22
CA ALA A 167 -23.61 12.66 -0.76
C ALA A 167 -22.56 13.59 -0.13
N SER A 168 -21.61 14.10 -0.91
CA SER A 168 -20.64 15.10 -0.44
C SER A 168 -21.20 16.53 -0.46
N GLY A 169 -22.26 16.78 -1.25
CA GLY A 169 -22.75 18.12 -1.57
C GLY A 169 -21.90 18.77 -2.70
N TRP A 170 -22.29 19.95 -3.10
CA TRP A 170 -21.55 20.71 -4.11
C TRP A 170 -20.16 21.12 -3.58
N PRO A 171 -19.11 21.04 -4.43
CA PRO A 171 -17.79 21.53 -4.07
C PRO A 171 -17.79 23.04 -3.80
N GLU A 172 -16.76 23.49 -3.10
CA GLU A 172 -16.53 24.91 -2.89
C GLU A 172 -16.36 25.63 -4.25
N GLY A 173 -17.04 26.78 -4.41
CA GLY A 173 -17.07 27.52 -5.66
C GLY A 173 -18.18 27.12 -6.65
N CYS A 174 -18.94 26.02 -6.39
CA CYS A 174 -20.09 25.63 -7.21
C CYS A 174 -21.39 26.28 -6.72
N ASP A 175 -21.41 27.64 -6.60
CA ASP A 175 -22.55 28.36 -6.04
C ASP A 175 -23.59 28.78 -7.10
N SER A 176 -23.18 28.85 -8.39
CA SER A 176 -24.07 29.20 -9.51
C SER A 176 -24.50 27.95 -10.28
N GLU A 177 -25.66 28.02 -10.96
CA GLU A 177 -26.13 26.91 -11.81
C GLU A 177 -25.12 26.60 -12.91
N LYS A 178 -24.51 27.61 -13.52
CA LYS A 178 -23.45 27.41 -14.51
C LYS A 178 -22.24 26.65 -13.93
N ALA A 179 -21.78 27.01 -12.73
CA ALA A 179 -20.65 26.31 -12.09
C ALA A 179 -20.98 24.86 -11.77
N LYS A 180 -22.23 24.55 -11.42
CA LYS A 180 -22.71 23.18 -11.20
C LYS A 180 -22.75 22.39 -12.51
N GLU A 181 -23.25 23.01 -13.60
CA GLU A 181 -23.26 22.40 -14.93
C GLU A 181 -21.85 22.10 -15.42
N ASP A 182 -20.94 23.08 -15.31
CA ASP A 182 -19.54 22.91 -15.69
C ASP A 182 -18.86 21.79 -14.88
N TYR A 183 -19.11 21.72 -13.57
CA TYR A 183 -18.60 20.65 -12.72
C TYR A 183 -19.12 19.26 -13.11
N MET A 184 -20.43 19.13 -13.38
CA MET A 184 -21.02 17.87 -13.81
C MET A 184 -20.49 17.43 -15.17
N ALA A 185 -20.33 18.38 -16.12
CA ALA A 185 -19.77 18.12 -17.43
C ALA A 185 -18.31 17.66 -17.35
N ASP A 186 -17.53 18.26 -16.45
CA ASP A 186 -16.13 17.92 -16.20
C ASP A 186 -15.99 16.48 -15.62
N VAL A 187 -16.76 16.15 -14.59
CA VAL A 187 -16.80 14.81 -13.99
C VAL A 187 -17.28 13.76 -15.00
N LEU A 188 -18.27 14.08 -15.84
CA LEU A 188 -18.70 13.17 -16.90
C LEU A 188 -17.58 12.94 -17.93
N LYS A 189 -16.94 14.02 -18.36
CA LYS A 189 -15.89 13.97 -19.39
C LYS A 189 -14.69 13.14 -18.94
N TYR A 190 -14.19 13.36 -17.72
CA TYR A 190 -12.96 12.73 -17.25
C TYR A 190 -13.19 11.37 -16.60
N ASP A 191 -14.24 11.22 -15.81
CA ASP A 191 -14.50 10.02 -15.00
C ASP A 191 -15.69 9.18 -15.52
N GLY A 192 -16.44 9.67 -16.50
CA GLY A 192 -17.63 9.00 -17.05
C GLY A 192 -18.78 8.91 -16.03
N ILE A 193 -18.78 9.73 -14.98
CA ILE A 193 -19.73 9.65 -13.89
C ILE A 193 -20.87 10.64 -14.13
N ILE A 194 -22.10 10.14 -14.11
CA ILE A 194 -23.32 10.95 -14.24
C ILE A 194 -23.78 11.34 -12.84
N ILE A 195 -23.88 12.65 -12.60
CA ILE A 195 -24.37 13.22 -11.34
C ILE A 195 -25.82 13.67 -11.53
N ASP A 196 -26.72 13.24 -10.64
CA ASP A 196 -28.10 13.73 -10.56
C ASP A 196 -28.12 14.96 -9.63
N PRO A 197 -28.30 16.19 -10.19
CA PRO A 197 -28.25 17.42 -9.38
C PRO A 197 -29.33 17.47 -8.29
N THR A 198 -30.47 16.76 -8.46
CA THR A 198 -31.55 16.74 -7.48
C THR A 198 -31.20 15.95 -6.23
N LYS A 199 -30.18 15.07 -6.32
CA LYS A 199 -29.70 14.22 -5.24
C LYS A 199 -28.46 14.75 -4.53
N VAL A 200 -27.93 15.89 -5.01
CA VAL A 200 -26.71 16.47 -4.41
C VAL A 200 -27.08 17.15 -3.08
N THR A 201 -26.88 16.39 -2.00
CA THR A 201 -27.15 16.85 -0.64
C THR A 201 -26.16 16.25 0.32
N LYS A 202 -25.56 17.06 1.20
CA LYS A 202 -24.57 16.59 2.18
C LYS A 202 -25.16 15.52 3.10
N ASN A 203 -24.66 14.28 2.95
CA ASN A 203 -25.04 13.12 3.73
C ASN A 203 -23.79 12.31 4.12
N PRO A 204 -23.19 12.58 5.30
CA PRO A 204 -21.95 11.93 5.73
C PRO A 204 -22.05 10.40 5.83
N ALA A 205 -23.22 9.88 6.22
CA ALA A 205 -23.42 8.42 6.34
C ALA A 205 -23.41 7.73 4.98
N LEU A 206 -24.17 8.26 4.00
CA LEU A 206 -24.19 7.72 2.64
C LEU A 206 -22.83 7.87 1.95
N ARG A 207 -22.15 9.01 2.15
CA ARG A 207 -20.78 9.23 1.67
C ARG A 207 -19.81 8.17 2.21
N GLN A 208 -19.87 7.89 3.52
CA GLN A 208 -19.00 6.90 4.15
C GLN A 208 -19.32 5.49 3.67
N LEU A 209 -20.59 5.14 3.52
CA LEU A 209 -21.01 3.84 2.98
C LEU A 209 -20.51 3.67 1.54
N SER A 210 -20.71 4.65 0.67
CA SER A 210 -20.25 4.63 -0.71
C SER A 210 -18.71 4.50 -0.78
N LYS A 211 -17.98 5.20 0.09
CA LYS A 211 -16.51 5.04 0.22
C LYS A 211 -16.12 3.62 0.63
N LEU A 212 -16.86 3.01 1.55
CA LEU A 212 -16.61 1.63 1.97
C LEU A 212 -16.83 0.66 0.81
N MET A 213 -17.95 0.79 0.09
CA MET A 213 -18.25 -0.06 -1.07
C MET A 213 -17.17 0.03 -2.13
N LEU A 214 -16.69 1.23 -2.45
CA LEU A 214 -15.62 1.45 -3.44
C LEU A 214 -14.28 0.85 -3.04
N ASN A 215 -13.95 0.82 -1.77
CA ASN A 215 -12.64 0.38 -1.30
C ASN A 215 -12.58 -1.11 -0.93
N SER A 216 -13.71 -1.77 -0.71
CA SER A 216 -13.73 -3.14 -0.19
C SER A 216 -14.11 -4.22 -1.20
N PHE A 217 -14.89 -3.89 -2.26
CA PHE A 217 -15.48 -4.91 -3.13
C PHE A 217 -14.43 -5.76 -3.86
N TRP A 218 -13.35 -5.16 -4.33
CA TRP A 218 -12.31 -5.87 -5.06
C TRP A 218 -11.53 -6.86 -4.18
N GLY A 219 -11.46 -6.60 -2.87
CA GLY A 219 -10.84 -7.50 -1.91
C GLY A 219 -11.60 -8.82 -1.74
N GLU A 220 -12.90 -8.82 -1.95
CA GLU A 220 -13.75 -10.02 -1.94
C GLU A 220 -13.36 -11.02 -3.01
N PHE A 221 -12.91 -10.56 -4.18
CA PHE A 221 -12.41 -11.44 -5.24
C PHE A 221 -11.19 -12.27 -4.81
N GLY A 222 -10.40 -11.77 -3.88
CA GLY A 222 -9.22 -12.45 -3.31
C GLY A 222 -9.46 -13.13 -1.97
N GLU A 223 -10.71 -13.36 -1.57
CA GLU A 223 -11.01 -14.01 -0.32
C GLU A 223 -10.48 -15.46 -0.29
N LYS A 224 -9.85 -15.83 0.84
CA LYS A 224 -9.40 -17.19 1.04
C LYS A 224 -10.58 -18.11 1.32
N THR A 225 -10.78 -19.11 0.50
CA THR A 225 -11.85 -20.10 0.62
C THR A 225 -11.67 -21.04 1.82
N LEU A 226 -10.40 -21.37 2.17
CA LEU A 226 -10.03 -22.23 3.29
C LEU A 226 -10.05 -21.53 4.67
N ARG A 227 -10.90 -20.51 4.86
CA ARG A 227 -11.04 -19.89 6.19
C ARG A 227 -11.86 -20.77 7.14
N PRO A 228 -11.52 -20.74 8.45
CA PRO A 228 -12.42 -21.30 9.45
C PRO A 228 -13.79 -20.65 9.37
N LYS A 229 -14.84 -21.48 9.33
CA LYS A 229 -16.25 -21.09 9.37
C LYS A 229 -16.81 -21.38 10.74
N THR A 230 -17.79 -20.60 11.16
CA THR A 230 -18.46 -20.79 12.44
C THR A 230 -19.95 -21.04 12.19
N GLU A 231 -20.46 -22.13 12.70
CA GLU A 231 -21.88 -22.49 12.66
C GLU A 231 -22.42 -22.71 14.06
N PHE A 232 -23.72 -22.45 14.26
CA PHE A 232 -24.41 -22.71 15.51
C PHE A 232 -25.26 -23.96 15.34
N VAL A 233 -25.06 -24.92 16.24
CA VAL A 233 -25.68 -26.24 16.22
C VAL A 233 -26.59 -26.36 17.45
N TYR A 234 -27.81 -26.81 17.24
CA TYR A 234 -28.84 -26.87 18.28
C TYR A 234 -29.24 -28.28 18.69
N ASN A 235 -28.75 -29.29 18.00
CA ASN A 235 -29.01 -30.68 18.33
C ASN A 235 -27.82 -31.61 18.01
N TYR A 236 -27.86 -32.79 18.60
CA TYR A 236 -26.80 -33.79 18.46
C TYR A 236 -26.65 -34.31 17.03
N GLY A 237 -27.74 -34.43 16.28
CA GLY A 237 -27.71 -34.93 14.90
C GLY A 237 -26.94 -33.99 13.97
N GLU A 238 -27.18 -32.68 14.07
CA GLU A 238 -26.43 -31.67 13.31
C GLU A 238 -24.93 -31.71 13.65
N LEU A 239 -24.59 -31.82 14.94
CA LEU A 239 -23.21 -31.92 15.38
C LEU A 239 -22.52 -33.14 14.76
N MET A 240 -23.17 -34.31 14.83
CA MET A 240 -22.61 -35.54 14.27
C MET A 240 -22.43 -35.42 12.75
N GLN A 241 -23.39 -34.87 12.02
CA GLN A 241 -23.24 -34.62 10.59
C GLN A 241 -22.04 -33.75 10.25
N MET A 242 -21.73 -32.74 11.07
CA MET A 242 -20.54 -31.91 10.87
C MET A 242 -19.24 -32.67 11.18
N ILE A 243 -19.22 -33.50 12.22
CA ILE A 243 -18.02 -34.25 12.63
C ILE A 243 -17.67 -35.36 11.65
N ILE A 244 -18.69 -36.05 11.08
CA ILE A 244 -18.46 -37.17 10.15
C ILE A 244 -18.31 -36.70 8.68
N ASP A 245 -18.57 -35.42 8.36
CA ASP A 245 -18.37 -34.88 7.00
C ASP A 245 -16.88 -34.90 6.65
N PRO A 246 -16.44 -35.72 5.69
CA PRO A 246 -15.02 -35.82 5.34
C PRO A 246 -14.44 -34.55 4.72
N ARG A 247 -15.29 -33.60 4.32
CA ARG A 247 -14.89 -32.30 3.76
C ARG A 247 -14.64 -31.24 4.83
N LYS A 248 -14.94 -31.55 6.11
CA LYS A 248 -14.86 -30.60 7.23
C LYS A 248 -13.86 -31.08 8.27
N ILE A 249 -13.04 -30.16 8.77
CA ILE A 249 -12.17 -30.39 9.94
C ILE A 249 -12.69 -29.51 11.06
N VAL A 250 -13.35 -30.10 12.05
CA VAL A 250 -13.80 -29.39 13.25
C VAL A 250 -12.59 -28.98 14.07
N GLN A 251 -12.44 -27.69 14.33
CA GLN A 251 -11.32 -27.09 15.05
C GLN A 251 -11.64 -26.77 16.51
N ASN A 252 -12.86 -26.34 16.77
CA ASN A 252 -13.27 -25.93 18.11
C ASN A 252 -14.77 -26.12 18.31
N LEU A 253 -15.11 -26.55 19.53
CA LEU A 253 -16.47 -26.69 20.02
C LEU A 253 -16.63 -25.80 21.27
N LEU A 254 -17.58 -24.88 21.25
CA LEU A 254 -17.81 -23.97 22.34
C LEU A 254 -19.29 -23.98 22.75
N PRO A 255 -19.64 -24.60 23.90
CA PRO A 255 -20.98 -24.55 24.44
C PRO A 255 -21.38 -23.12 24.79
N LEU A 256 -22.50 -22.66 24.25
CA LEU A 256 -23.07 -21.33 24.53
C LEU A 256 -24.18 -21.43 25.56
N SER A 257 -24.98 -22.50 25.51
CA SER A 257 -26.04 -22.85 26.44
C SER A 257 -26.27 -24.35 26.36
N ASP A 258 -27.22 -24.84 27.19
CA ASP A 258 -27.64 -26.26 27.17
C ASP A 258 -28.29 -26.65 25.82
N ALA A 259 -28.71 -25.68 25.01
CA ALA A 259 -29.40 -25.89 23.74
C ALA A 259 -28.64 -25.37 22.53
N CYS A 260 -27.43 -24.82 22.69
CA CYS A 260 -26.68 -24.23 21.57
C CYS A 260 -25.15 -24.43 21.69
N LEU A 261 -24.55 -25.00 20.65
CA LEU A 261 -23.12 -25.19 20.53
C LEU A 261 -22.58 -24.38 19.33
N GLN A 262 -21.56 -23.59 19.53
CA GLN A 262 -20.81 -22.98 18.44
C GLN A 262 -19.73 -23.93 17.98
N VAL A 263 -19.75 -24.29 16.71
CA VAL A 263 -18.78 -25.15 16.06
C VAL A 263 -17.93 -24.31 15.10
N THR A 264 -16.62 -24.31 15.29
CA THR A 264 -15.67 -23.74 14.34
C THR A 264 -15.00 -24.87 13.56
N TRP A 265 -15.12 -24.82 12.24
CA TRP A 265 -14.55 -25.82 11.34
C TRP A 265 -13.88 -25.17 10.13
N LYS A 266 -13.01 -25.89 9.47
CA LYS A 266 -12.41 -25.48 8.20
C LYS A 266 -12.61 -26.54 7.12
N PRO A 267 -12.71 -26.17 5.83
CA PRO A 267 -12.69 -27.13 4.74
C PRO A 267 -11.36 -27.90 4.69
N VAL A 268 -11.40 -29.14 4.23
CA VAL A 268 -10.20 -29.91 3.85
C VAL A 268 -9.68 -29.35 2.53
N SER A 269 -8.36 -29.22 2.35
CA SER A 269 -7.75 -28.60 1.16
C SER A 269 -8.23 -29.16 -0.18
N ASP A 270 -8.51 -30.46 -0.22
CA ASP A 270 -8.92 -31.16 -1.45
C ASP A 270 -10.44 -31.03 -1.75
N SER A 271 -11.21 -30.43 -0.84
CA SER A 271 -12.66 -30.22 -0.98
C SER A 271 -13.00 -28.78 -1.36
N GLU A 272 -12.02 -28.01 -1.84
CA GLU A 272 -12.18 -26.61 -2.15
C GLU A 272 -13.02 -26.42 -3.42
N GLU A 273 -14.25 -25.96 -3.24
CA GLU A 273 -15.07 -25.47 -4.35
C GLU A 273 -14.68 -24.03 -4.64
N SER A 274 -14.40 -23.71 -5.91
CA SER A 274 -14.21 -22.34 -6.36
C SER A 274 -15.50 -21.56 -6.09
N LEU A 275 -15.39 -20.48 -5.31
CA LEU A 275 -16.52 -19.58 -5.12
C LEU A 275 -16.80 -18.85 -6.45
N PRO A 276 -18.07 -18.84 -6.94
CA PRO A 276 -18.40 -18.18 -8.21
C PRO A 276 -18.15 -16.65 -8.17
N THR A 277 -17.99 -16.09 -6.99
CA THR A 277 -17.68 -14.67 -6.74
C THR A 277 -16.19 -14.38 -6.56
N SER A 278 -15.33 -15.41 -6.54
CA SER A 278 -13.89 -15.22 -6.38
C SER A 278 -13.18 -15.08 -7.72
N SER A 279 -12.22 -14.17 -7.79
CA SER A 279 -11.31 -14.02 -8.93
C SER A 279 -9.98 -13.47 -8.45
N LEU A 280 -9.07 -14.38 -8.12
CA LEU A 280 -7.74 -14.02 -7.61
C LEU A 280 -6.98 -13.12 -8.60
N LEU A 281 -7.17 -13.35 -9.91
CA LEU A 281 -6.57 -12.51 -10.95
C LEU A 281 -7.00 -11.05 -10.81
N HIS A 282 -8.31 -10.78 -10.71
CA HIS A 282 -8.82 -9.40 -10.66
C HIS A 282 -8.41 -8.69 -9.37
N ALA A 283 -8.38 -9.41 -8.23
CA ALA A 283 -7.83 -8.88 -6.98
C ALA A 283 -6.33 -8.55 -7.10
N ALA A 284 -5.56 -9.42 -7.76
CA ALA A 284 -4.13 -9.21 -7.99
C ALA A 284 -3.87 -8.05 -8.95
N LEU A 285 -4.63 -7.97 -10.07
CA LEU A 285 -4.53 -6.88 -11.04
C LEU A 285 -4.87 -5.53 -10.41
N THR A 286 -5.90 -5.44 -9.56
CA THR A 286 -6.24 -4.19 -8.84
C THR A 286 -5.04 -3.68 -8.03
N THR A 287 -4.43 -4.54 -7.24
CA THR A 287 -3.25 -4.15 -6.45
C THR A 287 -2.00 -3.92 -7.30
N CYS A 288 -1.87 -4.63 -8.42
CA CYS A 288 -0.79 -4.44 -9.39
C CYS A 288 -0.90 -3.05 -10.04
N HIS A 289 -2.08 -2.68 -10.54
CA HIS A 289 -2.30 -1.37 -11.16
C HIS A 289 -2.02 -0.23 -10.18
N GLY A 290 -2.47 -0.34 -8.91
CA GLY A 290 -2.13 0.64 -7.88
C GLY A 290 -0.62 0.76 -7.66
N ARG A 291 0.10 -0.38 -7.54
CA ARG A 291 1.56 -0.36 -7.42
C ARG A 291 2.26 0.25 -8.63
N VAL A 292 1.82 -0.06 -9.85
CA VAL A 292 2.38 0.51 -11.08
C VAL A 292 2.12 2.02 -11.15
N GLN A 293 0.91 2.48 -10.80
CA GLN A 293 0.58 3.90 -10.74
C GLN A 293 1.45 4.64 -9.72
N LEU A 294 1.54 4.12 -8.50
CA LEU A 294 2.41 4.68 -7.46
C LEU A 294 3.89 4.70 -7.89
N TYR A 295 4.33 3.63 -8.56
CA TYR A 295 5.70 3.53 -9.06
C TYR A 295 6.01 4.62 -10.09
N ARG A 296 5.08 4.94 -11.01
CA ARG A 296 5.25 6.04 -11.98
C ARG A 296 5.49 7.38 -11.29
N TYR A 297 4.77 7.66 -10.21
CA TYR A 297 5.00 8.87 -9.40
C TYR A 297 6.34 8.83 -8.66
N LEU A 298 6.71 7.69 -8.11
CA LEU A 298 8.02 7.49 -7.46
C LEU A 298 9.18 7.66 -8.45
N ASP A 299 9.03 7.18 -9.67
CA ASP A 299 10.03 7.30 -10.75
C ASP A 299 10.27 8.76 -11.14
N LEU A 300 9.21 9.60 -11.16
CA LEU A 300 9.32 11.04 -11.42
C LEU A 300 10.07 11.81 -10.32
N VAL A 301 9.94 11.39 -9.07
CA VAL A 301 10.65 12.04 -7.96
C VAL A 301 12.02 11.43 -7.67
N GLY A 302 12.25 10.18 -8.05
CA GLY A 302 13.55 9.51 -7.95
C GLY A 302 14.10 9.48 -6.50
N ASP A 303 15.30 9.97 -6.31
CA ASP A 303 16.02 10.04 -5.03
C ASP A 303 15.44 11.07 -4.06
N ARG A 304 14.60 11.99 -4.56
CA ARG A 304 13.82 12.93 -3.72
C ARG A 304 12.71 12.25 -2.93
N ALA A 305 12.39 10.97 -3.21
CA ALA A 305 11.39 10.23 -2.46
C ALA A 305 11.81 10.05 -1.00
N VAL A 306 10.97 10.52 -0.08
CA VAL A 306 11.15 10.40 1.37
C VAL A 306 10.40 9.18 1.91
N TYR A 307 9.13 9.04 1.57
CA TYR A 307 8.25 7.98 2.02
C TYR A 307 7.18 7.66 0.96
N CYS A 308 6.69 6.43 0.95
CA CYS A 308 5.49 6.07 0.23
C CYS A 308 4.69 5.02 1.00
N ASP A 309 3.37 5.06 0.85
CA ASP A 309 2.46 4.06 1.43
C ASP A 309 1.21 3.95 0.57
N THR A 310 1.01 2.80 -0.03
CA THR A 310 -0.15 2.42 -0.85
C THR A 310 -0.49 3.44 -1.94
N ASP A 311 -1.04 4.58 -1.57
CA ASP A 311 -1.60 5.63 -2.43
C ASP A 311 -0.95 7.01 -2.22
N SER A 312 0.12 7.09 -1.44
CA SER A 312 0.73 8.37 -1.10
C SER A 312 2.26 8.38 -1.27
N VAL A 313 2.77 9.56 -1.64
CA VAL A 313 4.21 9.83 -1.77
C VAL A 313 4.56 11.09 -1.01
N ALA A 314 5.55 11.01 -0.11
CA ALA A 314 6.23 12.18 0.44
C ALA A 314 7.57 12.34 -0.26
N TYR A 315 7.86 13.57 -0.71
CA TYR A 315 9.07 13.86 -1.47
C TYR A 315 9.59 15.28 -1.21
N ILE A 316 10.85 15.49 -1.57
CA ILE A 316 11.52 16.78 -1.47
C ILE A 316 11.21 17.58 -2.74
N SER A 317 10.54 18.73 -2.61
CA SER A 317 10.35 19.72 -3.66
C SER A 317 11.48 20.72 -3.61
N ARG A 318 12.17 20.93 -4.74
CA ARG A 318 13.28 21.87 -4.89
C ARG A 318 13.00 22.88 -5.98
N PRO A 319 13.40 24.15 -5.83
CA PRO A 319 13.31 25.13 -6.90
C PRO A 319 14.03 24.65 -8.16
N GLY A 320 13.34 24.74 -9.31
CA GLY A 320 13.89 24.32 -10.61
C GLY A 320 13.73 22.84 -10.94
N GLU A 321 13.30 22.01 -10.01
CA GLU A 321 12.93 20.61 -10.26
C GLU A 321 11.41 20.47 -10.39
N PRO A 322 10.93 19.58 -11.28
CA PRO A 322 9.48 19.40 -11.47
C PRO A 322 8.85 18.77 -10.25
N ASP A 323 7.72 19.35 -9.82
CA ASP A 323 6.84 18.75 -8.82
C ASP A 323 5.89 17.74 -9.46
N LEU A 324 5.32 16.88 -8.63
CA LEU A 324 4.25 15.98 -9.07
C LEU A 324 2.99 16.81 -9.42
N PRO A 325 2.32 16.51 -10.55
CA PRO A 325 1.12 17.23 -10.97
C PRO A 325 -0.03 16.96 -10.00
N LEU A 326 -0.74 18.00 -9.60
CA LEU A 326 -1.94 17.91 -8.76
C LEU A 326 -3.20 18.02 -9.61
N GLY A 327 -4.27 17.38 -9.14
CA GLY A 327 -5.59 17.44 -9.76
C GLY A 327 -6.69 16.97 -8.83
N THR A 328 -7.93 16.97 -9.33
CA THR A 328 -9.13 16.66 -8.55
C THR A 328 -9.89 15.44 -9.03
N HIS A 329 -9.54 14.90 -10.19
CA HIS A 329 -10.18 13.72 -10.76
C HIS A 329 -9.67 12.42 -10.13
N LEU A 330 -10.40 11.34 -10.41
CA LEU A 330 -9.98 10.01 -9.95
C LEU A 330 -8.60 9.65 -10.48
N GLY A 331 -7.71 9.30 -9.56
CA GLY A 331 -6.34 8.93 -9.88
C GLY A 331 -5.36 10.09 -9.96
N ASP A 332 -5.80 11.35 -9.90
CA ASP A 332 -4.94 12.51 -9.73
C ASP A 332 -4.31 12.52 -8.34
N LEU A 333 -3.31 13.37 -8.16
CA LEU A 333 -2.69 13.58 -6.85
C LEU A 333 -3.27 14.82 -6.16
N SER A 334 -3.61 14.70 -4.88
CA SER A 334 -3.99 15.83 -4.02
C SER A 334 -2.89 16.14 -3.00
N ASP A 335 -2.77 17.43 -2.62
CA ASP A 335 -1.83 17.88 -1.59
C ASP A 335 -2.41 17.64 -0.19
N GLN A 336 -2.00 16.53 0.45
CA GLN A 336 -2.48 16.15 1.78
C GLN A 336 -2.07 17.15 2.88
N ILE A 337 -0.92 17.81 2.74
CA ILE A 337 -0.49 18.84 3.70
C ILE A 337 -1.33 20.09 3.54
N GLY A 338 -1.57 20.50 2.29
CA GLY A 338 -2.44 21.64 1.98
C GLY A 338 -3.88 21.44 2.43
N GLU A 339 -4.43 20.24 2.25
CA GLU A 339 -5.80 19.91 2.70
C GLU A 339 -5.93 19.94 4.23
N ASP A 340 -4.93 19.42 4.98
CA ASP A 340 -4.98 19.31 6.44
C ASP A 340 -4.63 20.64 7.16
N PHE A 341 -3.76 21.47 6.57
CA PHE A 341 -3.15 22.62 7.26
C PHE A 341 -3.30 23.94 6.50
N GLY A 342 -3.92 23.96 5.31
CA GLY A 342 -3.94 25.11 4.42
C GLY A 342 -2.57 25.38 3.78
N PRO A 343 -2.28 26.61 3.32
CA PRO A 343 -0.97 26.94 2.76
C PRO A 343 0.13 26.67 3.78
N ALA A 344 0.80 25.53 3.64
CA ALA A 344 1.77 25.04 4.60
C ALA A 344 2.89 24.29 3.90
N SER A 345 4.03 24.16 4.58
CA SER A 345 5.14 23.34 4.11
C SER A 345 5.71 22.52 5.24
N SER A 346 6.02 21.25 4.97
CA SER A 346 6.67 20.40 5.96
C SER A 346 8.15 20.73 6.06
N LEU A 347 8.61 20.92 7.30
CA LEU A 347 9.98 21.28 7.64
C LEU A 347 10.86 20.07 7.88
N ASN A 348 10.31 19.05 8.55
CA ASN A 348 11.03 17.84 8.93
C ASN A 348 10.16 16.63 8.72
N PHE A 349 10.77 15.52 8.34
CA PHE A 349 10.12 14.22 8.22
C PHE A 349 10.94 13.15 8.94
N LEU A 350 10.27 12.30 9.72
CA LEU A 350 10.84 11.15 10.43
C LEU A 350 10.12 9.88 10.01
N LEU A 351 10.85 8.83 9.72
CA LEU A 351 10.32 7.52 9.34
C LEU A 351 10.85 6.44 10.29
N GLY A 352 10.00 5.95 11.18
CA GLY A 352 10.28 4.82 12.06
C GLY A 352 9.87 3.46 11.50
N GLY A 353 9.41 3.41 10.23
CA GLY A 353 8.95 2.20 9.55
C GLY A 353 7.54 2.36 8.95
N PRO A 354 6.98 1.29 8.34
CA PRO A 354 5.68 1.36 7.69
C PRO A 354 4.57 1.84 8.64
N LYS A 355 3.87 2.93 8.26
CA LYS A 355 2.80 3.58 9.06
C LYS A 355 3.26 4.05 10.45
N ASN A 356 4.55 4.31 10.59
CA ASN A 356 5.16 4.86 11.81
C ASN A 356 6.06 6.03 11.39
N TYR A 357 5.50 7.25 11.37
CA TYR A 357 6.19 8.45 10.90
C TYR A 357 5.69 9.70 11.60
N GLY A 358 6.48 10.75 11.55
CA GLY A 358 6.11 12.07 12.05
C GLY A 358 6.68 13.19 11.18
N PHE A 359 5.97 14.30 11.11
CA PHE A 359 6.45 15.49 10.42
C PHE A 359 6.05 16.78 11.14
N LYS A 360 6.85 17.82 10.94
CA LYS A 360 6.62 19.19 11.44
C LYS A 360 6.23 20.07 10.24
N VAL A 361 5.16 20.85 10.40
CA VAL A 361 4.61 21.72 9.34
C VAL A 361 4.60 23.16 9.83
N ALA A 362 5.14 24.08 9.02
CA ALA A 362 5.00 25.52 9.20
C ALA A 362 3.67 25.97 8.56
N VAL A 363 2.70 26.36 9.39
CA VAL A 363 1.37 26.79 8.93
C VAL A 363 1.41 28.22 8.41
N GLY A 364 0.85 28.45 7.23
CA GLY A 364 0.86 29.77 6.59
C GLY A 364 2.25 30.24 6.15
N GLY A 365 3.21 29.32 6.04
CA GLY A 365 4.60 29.65 5.73
C GLY A 365 5.38 30.32 6.89
N ASP A 366 4.79 30.42 8.06
CA ASP A 366 5.41 31.03 9.25
C ASP A 366 6.19 29.96 10.05
N PRO A 367 7.54 29.99 10.05
CA PRO A 367 8.36 29.04 10.80
C PRO A 367 8.12 29.06 12.32
N ALA A 368 7.50 30.09 12.87
CA ALA A 368 7.14 30.19 14.27
C ALA A 368 5.85 29.44 14.62
N LYS A 369 4.99 29.18 13.60
CA LYS A 369 3.71 28.47 13.78
C LYS A 369 3.82 27.02 13.34
N VAL A 370 4.49 26.20 14.15
CA VAL A 370 4.73 24.79 13.85
C VAL A 370 3.62 23.91 14.41
N LYS A 371 3.01 23.10 13.54
CA LYS A 371 2.18 21.93 13.93
C LYS A 371 2.97 20.64 13.74
N VAL A 372 2.71 19.68 14.61
CA VAL A 372 3.34 18.36 14.61
C VAL A 372 2.30 17.29 14.33
N THR A 373 2.58 16.43 13.39
CA THR A 373 1.77 15.23 13.11
C THR A 373 2.61 13.99 13.37
N ILE A 374 2.04 13.02 14.10
CA ILE A 374 2.66 11.71 14.34
C ILE A 374 1.62 10.64 14.03
N LYS A 375 2.01 9.65 13.26
CA LYS A 375 1.20 8.46 12.99
C LYS A 375 1.97 7.22 13.43
N VAL A 376 1.33 6.41 14.28
CA VAL A 376 1.93 5.20 14.85
C VAL A 376 1.02 4.02 14.60
N ARG A 377 1.56 3.00 13.97
CA ARG A 377 0.80 1.78 13.66
C ARG A 377 0.36 1.06 14.94
N GLY A 378 -0.95 0.87 15.07
CA GLY A 378 -1.53 0.05 16.13
C GLY A 378 -1.57 0.70 17.53
N ILE A 379 -1.17 1.98 17.65
CA ILE A 379 -1.30 2.79 18.87
C ILE A 379 -2.27 3.93 18.56
N THR A 380 -3.36 4.01 19.31
CA THR A 380 -4.27 5.16 19.25
C THR A 380 -3.77 6.20 20.24
N ILE A 381 -3.32 7.34 19.72
CA ILE A 381 -2.81 8.45 20.54
C ILE A 381 -4.00 9.10 21.26
N ASN A 382 -3.92 9.15 22.55
CA ASN A 382 -4.89 9.79 23.45
C ASN A 382 -4.17 10.43 24.64
N LYS A 383 -4.92 11.08 25.52
CA LYS A 383 -4.37 11.79 26.70
C LYS A 383 -3.53 10.95 27.65
N SER A 384 -3.65 9.63 27.61
CA SER A 384 -2.82 8.76 28.46
C SER A 384 -1.45 8.45 27.88
N CYS A 385 -1.21 8.73 26.60
CA CYS A 385 0.05 8.41 25.92
C CYS A 385 0.60 9.54 25.04
N ASP A 386 -0.08 10.67 24.88
CA ASP A 386 0.36 11.80 24.07
C ASP A 386 1.72 12.38 24.52
N HIS A 387 1.99 12.37 25.81
CA HIS A 387 3.27 12.79 26.39
C HIS A 387 4.43 11.83 26.08
N LEU A 388 4.15 10.57 25.74
CA LEU A 388 5.15 9.57 25.32
C LEU A 388 5.29 9.50 23.80
N VAL A 389 4.17 9.63 23.07
CA VAL A 389 4.16 9.53 21.60
C VAL A 389 4.40 10.91 21.00
N THR A 390 5.65 11.39 21.14
CA THR A 390 6.09 12.71 20.69
C THR A 390 7.02 12.62 19.48
N PHE A 391 7.14 13.74 18.74
CA PHE A 391 8.08 13.84 17.61
C PHE A 391 9.54 13.66 18.09
N ASP A 392 9.88 14.19 19.25
CA ASP A 392 11.23 14.14 19.77
C ASP A 392 11.60 12.71 20.23
N ASN A 393 10.66 11.98 20.84
CA ASN A 393 10.87 10.56 21.15
C ASN A 393 11.00 9.71 19.88
N LEU A 394 10.19 10.00 18.81
CA LEU A 394 10.37 9.33 17.54
C LEU A 394 11.73 9.65 16.93
N LYS A 395 12.17 10.92 17.01
CA LYS A 395 13.48 11.35 16.52
C LYS A 395 14.60 10.61 17.25
N ALA A 396 14.59 10.59 18.57
CA ALA A 396 15.60 9.91 19.39
C ALA A 396 15.69 8.41 19.04
N MET A 397 14.54 7.72 18.87
CA MET A 397 14.53 6.32 18.43
C MET A 397 15.06 6.13 16.99
N VAL A 398 14.71 7.04 16.07
CA VAL A 398 15.19 6.98 14.67
C VAL A 398 16.70 7.23 14.62
N MET A 399 17.21 8.12 15.45
CA MET A 399 18.65 8.43 15.56
C MET A 399 19.43 7.36 16.35
N GLY A 400 18.74 6.42 17.01
CA GLY A 400 19.38 5.39 17.84
C GLY A 400 19.84 5.88 19.20
N GLU A 401 19.32 7.01 19.67
CA GLU A 401 19.68 7.65 20.94
C GLU A 401 18.90 7.05 22.12
N THR A 402 17.77 6.39 21.86
CA THR A 402 16.91 5.76 22.89
C THR A 402 16.39 4.39 22.46
N ASP A 403 16.13 3.54 23.45
CA ASP A 403 15.49 2.25 23.29
C ASP A 403 13.99 2.38 22.96
N PRO A 404 13.35 1.29 22.50
CA PRO A 404 11.90 1.24 22.28
C PRO A 404 11.10 1.64 23.52
N LEU A 405 10.03 2.40 23.33
CA LEU A 405 9.18 2.88 24.42
C LEU A 405 7.98 1.98 24.66
N THR A 406 7.69 1.66 25.90
CA THR A 406 6.47 0.96 26.30
C THR A 406 5.34 1.96 26.53
N ILE A 407 4.31 1.89 25.70
CA ILE A 407 3.15 2.78 25.73
C ILE A 407 2.01 2.10 26.51
N PRO A 408 1.57 2.64 27.67
CA PRO A 408 0.46 2.09 28.42
C PRO A 408 -0.87 2.33 27.71
N ILE A 409 -1.74 1.34 27.71
CA ILE A 409 -3.10 1.40 27.17
C ILE A 409 -4.05 0.99 28.30
N PRO A 410 -4.48 1.94 29.13
CA PRO A 410 -5.37 1.64 30.23
C PRO A 410 -6.78 1.36 29.74
N ARG A 411 -7.51 0.53 30.49
CA ARG A 411 -8.94 0.24 30.33
C ARG A 411 -9.30 -0.28 28.94
N GLN A 412 -8.45 -1.09 28.31
CA GLN A 412 -8.77 -1.72 27.04
C GLN A 412 -9.88 -2.75 27.23
N ILE A 413 -10.96 -2.63 26.44
CA ILE A 413 -12.02 -3.64 26.38
C ILE A 413 -11.46 -4.89 25.65
N ALA A 414 -11.57 -6.04 26.29
CA ALA A 414 -11.08 -7.31 25.76
C ALA A 414 -12.12 -8.41 25.93
N ARG A 415 -12.22 -9.28 24.92
CA ARG A 415 -12.95 -10.55 25.04
C ARG A 415 -12.00 -11.59 25.64
N ILE A 416 -12.50 -12.32 26.62
CA ILE A 416 -11.77 -13.45 27.21
C ILE A 416 -12.58 -14.74 27.04
N PRO A 417 -11.96 -15.92 27.17
CA PRO A 417 -12.68 -17.19 27.10
C PRO A 417 -13.90 -17.21 28.02
N GLY A 418 -14.97 -17.92 27.61
CA GLY A 418 -16.25 -17.95 28.30
C GLY A 418 -17.16 -16.75 28.01
N TRP A 419 -17.00 -16.10 26.84
CA TRP A 419 -17.85 -15.01 26.34
C TRP A 419 -17.94 -13.78 27.26
N ARG A 420 -16.96 -13.58 28.10
CA ARG A 420 -16.90 -12.43 28.98
C ARG A 420 -16.16 -11.28 28.32
N VAL A 421 -16.71 -10.09 28.48
CA VAL A 421 -16.05 -8.84 28.11
C VAL A 421 -15.49 -8.23 29.39
N VAL A 422 -14.21 -7.93 29.38
CA VAL A 422 -13.51 -7.33 30.53
C VAL A 422 -12.79 -6.08 30.12
N THR A 423 -12.55 -5.21 31.07
CA THR A 423 -11.63 -4.09 30.92
C THR A 423 -10.31 -4.46 31.58
N ARG A 424 -9.22 -4.32 30.86
CA ARG A 424 -7.87 -4.60 31.37
C ARG A 424 -6.87 -3.56 30.93
N ASP A 425 -5.85 -3.35 31.73
CA ASP A 425 -4.70 -2.53 31.34
C ASP A 425 -3.72 -3.39 30.52
N THR A 426 -3.24 -2.82 29.43
CA THR A 426 -2.27 -3.44 28.53
C THR A 426 -1.20 -2.42 28.15
N SER A 427 -0.17 -2.88 27.47
CA SER A 427 0.83 -2.00 26.89
C SER A 427 1.22 -2.45 25.48
N LYS A 428 1.78 -1.53 24.70
CA LYS A 428 2.38 -1.80 23.40
C LYS A 428 3.76 -1.21 23.32
N VAL A 429 4.68 -1.92 22.70
CA VAL A 429 6.03 -1.41 22.45
C VAL A 429 6.02 -0.58 21.17
N TRP A 430 6.38 0.69 21.30
CA TRP A 430 6.63 1.59 20.18
C TRP A 430 8.12 1.53 19.84
N GLN A 431 8.44 1.15 18.60
CA GLN A 431 9.81 0.94 18.14
C GLN A 431 9.97 1.30 16.67
N VAL A 432 11.18 1.62 16.28
CA VAL A 432 11.59 1.79 14.88
C VAL A 432 11.85 0.42 14.25
N LYS A 433 11.25 0.18 13.06
CA LYS A 433 11.41 -1.08 12.30
C LYS A 433 11.83 -0.80 10.87
N ASN A 434 13.12 -0.79 10.61
CA ASN A 434 13.70 -0.59 9.28
C ASN A 434 14.21 -1.92 8.70
N THR A 435 13.28 -2.88 8.44
CA THR A 435 13.62 -4.21 7.94
C THR A 435 13.42 -4.36 6.44
N LYS A 436 12.77 -3.40 5.78
CA LYS A 436 12.46 -3.47 4.34
C LYS A 436 13.53 -2.84 3.44
N ARG A 437 14.41 -2.05 4.01
CA ARG A 437 15.51 -1.35 3.31
C ARG A 437 16.73 -1.30 4.23
N ARG A 438 17.92 -1.28 3.65
CA ARG A 438 19.17 -1.08 4.37
C ARG A 438 19.36 0.42 4.66
N ARG A 439 19.76 0.76 5.85
CA ARG A 439 20.17 2.12 6.24
C ARG A 439 21.64 2.32 5.88
N ILE A 440 21.99 3.41 5.23
CA ILE A 440 23.36 3.73 4.82
C ILE A 440 23.95 4.92 5.56
N SER A 441 23.10 5.80 6.09
CA SER A 441 23.48 6.95 6.91
C SER A 441 22.41 7.17 7.99
N ARG A 442 22.57 8.19 8.83
CA ARG A 442 21.54 8.57 9.81
C ARG A 442 20.19 8.93 9.19
N GLY A 443 20.18 9.38 7.92
CA GLY A 443 18.99 9.81 7.20
C GLY A 443 18.57 8.95 6.01
N ASP A 444 19.48 8.24 5.36
CA ASP A 444 19.21 7.58 4.07
C ASP A 444 19.03 6.07 4.16
N THR A 445 18.20 5.54 3.23
CA THR A 445 17.99 4.10 3.10
C THR A 445 17.98 3.67 1.63
N VAL A 446 18.52 2.49 1.35
CA VAL A 446 18.53 1.86 0.03
C VAL A 446 17.85 0.49 0.06
N PRO A 447 17.35 -0.04 -1.05
CA PRO A 447 16.78 -1.38 -1.08
C PRO A 447 17.83 -2.45 -0.77
N HIS A 448 17.40 -3.59 -0.24
CA HIS A 448 18.29 -4.73 -0.05
C HIS A 448 18.88 -5.16 -1.38
N GLY A 449 20.20 -5.36 -1.42
CA GLY A 449 20.92 -5.70 -2.64
C GLY A 449 21.39 -4.51 -3.49
N TYR A 450 21.10 -3.27 -3.07
CA TYR A 450 21.59 -2.08 -3.73
C TYR A 450 23.12 -2.00 -3.60
N ASN A 451 23.79 -1.87 -4.75
CA ASN A 451 25.25 -1.84 -4.84
C ASN A 451 25.68 -0.85 -5.94
N LYS A 452 25.68 0.43 -5.61
CA LYS A 452 26.26 1.46 -6.47
C LYS A 452 27.56 1.91 -5.84
N TRP A 453 28.66 1.39 -6.33
CA TRP A 453 30.03 1.63 -5.82
C TRP A 453 30.37 3.12 -5.60
N TYR A 454 29.85 3.98 -6.46
CA TYR A 454 30.23 5.40 -6.46
C TYR A 454 29.67 6.23 -5.29
N MET A 455 28.61 5.78 -4.65
CA MET A 455 28.04 6.50 -3.50
C MET A 455 28.44 5.89 -2.14
N ALA A 456 28.82 4.63 -2.13
CA ALA A 456 29.17 3.94 -0.88
C ALA A 456 30.53 4.38 -0.35
N GLU A 457 31.54 4.55 -1.22
CA GLU A 457 32.88 4.97 -0.78
C GLU A 457 32.93 6.42 -0.28
N GLN A 458 32.17 7.35 -0.90
CA GLN A 458 32.10 8.73 -0.41
C GLN A 458 31.34 8.86 0.90
N GLN A 459 30.23 8.11 1.07
CA GLN A 459 29.43 8.16 2.27
C GLN A 459 30.06 7.42 3.46
N ASP A 460 30.77 6.32 3.22
CA ASP A 460 31.52 5.64 4.28
C ASP A 460 32.72 6.50 4.73
N HIS A 461 33.31 7.30 3.83
CA HIS A 461 34.37 8.27 4.19
C HIS A 461 33.81 9.46 4.99
N GLU A 462 32.67 10.03 4.57
CA GLU A 462 32.00 11.11 5.32
C GLU A 462 31.52 10.65 6.69
N ILE A 463 31.02 9.40 6.81
CA ILE A 463 30.61 8.82 8.11
C ILE A 463 31.82 8.58 9.02
N LEU A 464 32.95 8.15 8.47
CA LEU A 464 34.19 7.98 9.23
C LEU A 464 34.77 9.32 9.67
N GLU A 465 34.75 10.34 8.82
CA GLU A 465 35.16 11.70 9.16
C GLU A 465 34.23 12.37 10.19
N GLU A 466 32.91 12.18 10.10
CA GLU A 466 31.95 12.64 11.12
C GLU A 466 32.09 11.89 12.44
N LEU A 467 32.40 10.60 12.42
CA LEU A 467 32.69 9.84 13.63
C LEU A 467 34.01 10.27 14.27
N ASP A 468 35.06 10.48 13.48
CA ASP A 468 36.35 10.95 13.99
C ASP A 468 36.25 12.37 14.56
N THR A 469 35.41 13.25 13.99
CA THR A 469 35.16 14.58 14.58
C THR A 469 34.33 14.51 15.88
N LEU A 470 33.41 13.55 15.98
CA LEU A 470 32.58 13.34 17.18
C LEU A 470 33.33 12.65 18.36
N PHE A 471 34.42 11.93 18.05
CA PHE A 471 35.26 11.30 19.09
C PHE A 471 36.45 12.16 19.49
N ASN A 472 36.70 13.27 18.77
CA ASN A 472 37.81 14.20 19.08
C ASN A 472 37.29 15.56 19.63
N GLU A 473 35.99 15.78 19.82
CA GLU A 473 35.36 16.82 20.61
C GLU A 473 34.79 16.23 21.93
#